data_b08722ece2205324d6a6809041ea582a
#
_entry.id   b08722ece2205324d6a6809041ea582a
#
_cell.length_a   1.000
_cell.length_b   1.000
_cell.length_c   1.000
_cell.angle_alpha   90.00
_cell.angle_beta   90.00
_cell.angle_gamma   90.00
#
_symmetry.space_group_name_H-M   'P 1'
#
loop_
_entity.id
_entity.type
_entity.pdbx_description
1 polymer ?
#
loop_
_entity_poly.entity_id
_entity_poly.type
_entity_poly.pdbx_seq_one_letter_code
_entity_poly.pdbx_strand_id
1 'polypeptide(L)'
;MSTPGPLKPTLMSRLQLRPEFHRAIRALKLVELASAMLKVRPLRRTLPNGSRYRVRYGESLLMADEIFKREVYRDPFVDRPVRTFIDLGSNVGYFTCYAADRIGKGAIGLSVDANPKMAAETQWHIDHNGWSRVKGLWSVVGFPAEVAQAPFFLNPSNISGSATVLNPNIPAKGAQREITVPTVELDRAWRDHAGDAPVDVMKVDVEGFEVKVLETMPALLRRTHTVVLEWHKWITPREPVDEVLGRAGLRFVKVVTEDPHCGVAFYERPRG
;
A
#
# COMPACT_ATOMS: atom_id res chain seq x y z
N MET A 1 -14.12 -7.60 31.47
CA MET A 1 -14.52 -7.46 30.07
C MET A 1 -13.79 -8.53 29.28
N SER A 2 -14.49 -9.56 28.83
CA SER A 2 -13.94 -10.73 28.16
C SER A 2 -13.57 -10.35 26.71
N THR A 3 -12.32 -10.55 26.34
CA THR A 3 -11.82 -10.44 24.97
C THR A 3 -12.58 -11.41 24.06
N PRO A 4 -13.13 -10.98 22.91
CA PRO A 4 -13.74 -11.91 21.97
C PRO A 4 -12.68 -12.85 21.42
N GLY A 5 -12.93 -14.15 21.51
CA GLY A 5 -12.06 -15.19 20.99
C GLY A 5 -11.94 -15.13 19.47
N PRO A 6 -10.87 -15.71 18.88
CA PRO A 6 -10.63 -15.67 17.44
C PRO A 6 -11.81 -16.32 16.68
N LEU A 7 -12.32 -15.59 15.68
CA LEU A 7 -13.38 -16.07 14.79
C LEU A 7 -12.90 -17.33 14.05
N LYS A 8 -13.68 -18.42 14.12
CA LYS A 8 -13.39 -19.66 13.42
C LYS A 8 -13.38 -19.38 11.89
N PRO A 9 -12.35 -19.82 11.15
CA PRO A 9 -12.28 -19.61 9.72
C PRO A 9 -13.44 -20.30 9.00
N THR A 10 -14.12 -19.58 8.12
CA THR A 10 -15.18 -20.13 7.26
C THR A 10 -14.61 -21.10 6.22
N LEU A 11 -15.43 -21.98 5.65
CA LEU A 11 -15.01 -22.91 4.59
C LEU A 11 -14.34 -22.17 3.41
N MET A 12 -14.85 -20.98 3.05
CA MET A 12 -14.28 -20.11 2.01
C MET A 12 -12.86 -19.60 2.38
N SER A 13 -12.61 -19.24 3.64
CA SER A 13 -11.27 -18.79 4.06
C SER A 13 -10.24 -19.93 4.07
N ARG A 14 -10.66 -21.18 4.29
CA ARG A 14 -9.78 -22.37 4.20
C ARG A 14 -9.41 -22.73 2.76
N LEU A 15 -10.32 -22.50 1.81
CA LEU A 15 -10.07 -22.71 0.38
C LEU A 15 -9.15 -21.65 -0.23
N GLN A 16 -9.23 -20.39 0.25
CA GLN A 16 -8.40 -19.26 -0.21
C GLN A 16 -6.92 -19.39 0.19
N LEU A 17 -6.59 -20.19 1.20
CA LEU A 17 -5.22 -20.36 1.72
C LEU A 17 -4.35 -21.36 0.93
N ARG A 18 -4.90 -22.04 -0.13
CA ARG A 18 -4.13 -23.02 -0.92
C ARG A 18 -3.62 -22.39 -2.21
N PRO A 19 -2.31 -22.41 -2.47
CA PRO A 19 -1.74 -21.91 -3.74
C PRO A 19 -2.37 -22.52 -4.99
N GLU A 20 -2.80 -23.76 -4.89
CA GLU A 20 -3.48 -24.50 -5.95
C GLU A 20 -4.87 -23.93 -6.29
N PHE A 21 -5.58 -23.42 -5.29
CA PHE A 21 -6.88 -22.78 -5.48
C PHE A 21 -6.76 -21.45 -6.24
N HIS A 22 -5.70 -20.67 -5.97
CA HIS A 22 -5.41 -19.43 -6.70
C HIS A 22 -5.08 -19.70 -8.18
N ARG A 23 -4.33 -20.78 -8.47
CA ARG A 23 -4.06 -21.21 -9.86
C ARG A 23 -5.33 -21.67 -10.57
N ALA A 24 -6.19 -22.45 -9.90
CA ALA A 24 -7.45 -22.92 -10.46
C ALA A 24 -8.43 -21.76 -10.74
N ILE A 25 -8.53 -20.77 -9.84
CA ILE A 25 -9.37 -19.58 -10.05
C ILE A 25 -8.88 -18.79 -11.26
N ARG A 26 -7.56 -18.57 -11.42
CA ARG A 26 -7.00 -17.89 -12.59
C ARG A 26 -7.24 -18.68 -13.89
N ALA A 27 -7.03 -20.01 -13.84
CA ALA A 27 -7.26 -20.88 -14.99
C ALA A 27 -8.72 -20.88 -15.47
N LEU A 28 -9.68 -20.69 -14.59
CA LEU A 28 -11.12 -20.70 -14.90
C LEU A 28 -11.70 -19.33 -15.26
N LYS A 29 -10.87 -18.27 -15.44
CA LYS A 29 -11.32 -16.89 -15.71
C LYS A 29 -12.29 -16.33 -14.65
N LEU A 30 -12.39 -16.96 -13.48
CA LEU A 30 -13.29 -16.53 -12.41
C LEU A 30 -12.91 -15.16 -11.83
N VAL A 31 -11.63 -14.80 -11.87
CA VAL A 31 -11.19 -13.45 -11.43
C VAL A 31 -11.72 -12.38 -12.36
N GLU A 32 -11.71 -12.62 -13.69
CA GLU A 32 -12.26 -11.69 -14.68
C GLU A 32 -13.77 -11.53 -14.51
N LEU A 33 -14.48 -12.65 -14.34
CA LEU A 33 -15.92 -12.65 -14.09
C LEU A 33 -16.26 -11.94 -12.78
N ALA A 34 -15.55 -12.25 -11.70
CA ALA A 34 -15.71 -11.58 -10.41
C ALA A 34 -15.43 -10.07 -10.54
N SER A 35 -14.37 -9.69 -11.25
CA SER A 35 -14.05 -8.28 -11.50
C SER A 35 -15.15 -7.58 -12.30
N ALA A 36 -15.72 -8.22 -13.32
CA ALA A 36 -16.83 -7.66 -14.08
C ALA A 36 -18.07 -7.44 -13.19
N MET A 37 -18.43 -8.44 -12.38
CA MET A 37 -19.56 -8.32 -11.44
C MET A 37 -19.31 -7.22 -10.37
N LEU A 38 -18.11 -7.16 -9.81
CA LEU A 38 -17.74 -6.19 -8.77
C LEU A 38 -17.67 -4.75 -9.31
N LYS A 39 -17.35 -4.54 -10.58
CA LYS A 39 -17.42 -3.21 -11.23
C LYS A 39 -18.84 -2.67 -11.26
N VAL A 40 -19.83 -3.54 -11.51
CA VAL A 40 -21.25 -3.18 -11.54
C VAL A 40 -21.84 -3.07 -10.14
N ARG A 41 -21.52 -4.03 -9.27
CA ARG A 41 -22.02 -4.09 -7.89
C ARG A 41 -20.88 -4.34 -6.90
N PRO A 42 -20.18 -3.29 -6.46
CA PRO A 42 -19.07 -3.42 -5.51
C PRO A 42 -19.52 -4.04 -4.18
N LEU A 43 -18.71 -4.93 -3.63
CA LEU A 43 -18.91 -5.41 -2.26
C LEU A 43 -18.51 -4.29 -1.30
N ARG A 44 -19.39 -3.97 -0.37
CA ARG A 44 -19.11 -2.99 0.70
C ARG A 44 -18.89 -3.74 2.00
N ARG A 45 -17.94 -3.28 2.78
CA ARG A 45 -17.58 -3.84 4.10
C ARG A 45 -17.39 -2.71 5.10
N THR A 46 -17.64 -3.01 6.37
CA THR A 46 -17.41 -2.10 7.48
C THR A 46 -16.23 -2.62 8.30
N LEU A 47 -15.32 -1.72 8.65
CA LEU A 47 -14.18 -1.97 9.52
C LEU A 47 -14.59 -1.85 11.01
N PRO A 48 -13.75 -2.33 11.95
CA PRO A 48 -14.08 -2.39 13.37
C PRO A 48 -14.52 -1.05 13.98
N ASN A 49 -13.93 0.07 13.56
CA ASN A 49 -14.26 1.41 14.07
C ASN A 49 -15.32 2.14 13.23
N GLY A 50 -15.99 1.43 12.32
CA GLY A 50 -17.13 1.91 11.57
C GLY A 50 -16.83 2.49 10.19
N SER A 51 -15.57 2.62 9.81
CA SER A 51 -15.20 3.05 8.46
C SER A 51 -15.59 2.01 7.41
N ARG A 52 -15.80 2.45 6.19
CA ARG A 52 -16.27 1.59 5.11
C ARG A 52 -15.28 1.53 3.96
N TYR A 53 -15.11 0.34 3.38
CA TYR A 53 -14.41 0.16 2.13
C TYR A 53 -15.24 -0.63 1.14
N ARG A 54 -14.89 -0.52 -0.14
CA ARG A 54 -15.52 -1.30 -1.22
C ARG A 54 -14.50 -2.11 -1.98
N VAL A 55 -14.96 -3.24 -2.51
CA VAL A 55 -14.18 -4.11 -3.40
C VAL A 55 -14.80 -4.03 -4.79
N ARG A 56 -14.06 -3.51 -5.76
CA ARG A 56 -14.49 -3.37 -7.17
C ARG A 56 -13.73 -4.26 -8.13
N TYR A 57 -12.61 -4.84 -7.70
CA TYR A 57 -11.73 -5.65 -8.52
C TYR A 57 -11.60 -7.03 -7.90
N GLY A 58 -11.62 -8.09 -8.71
CA GLY A 58 -11.48 -9.46 -8.20
C GLY A 58 -10.15 -9.68 -7.49
N GLU A 59 -9.08 -9.10 -8.01
CA GLU A 59 -7.73 -9.17 -7.42
C GLU A 59 -7.66 -8.51 -6.04
N SER A 60 -8.38 -7.42 -5.84
CA SER A 60 -8.38 -6.70 -4.56
C SER A 60 -9.07 -7.46 -3.41
N LEU A 61 -9.74 -8.57 -3.69
CA LEU A 61 -10.23 -9.49 -2.65
C LEU A 61 -9.08 -10.11 -1.84
N LEU A 62 -7.97 -10.45 -2.51
CA LEU A 62 -6.79 -11.00 -1.85
C LEU A 62 -6.09 -9.96 -0.99
N MET A 63 -5.95 -8.73 -1.50
CA MET A 63 -5.40 -7.60 -0.76
C MET A 63 -6.26 -7.27 0.48
N ALA A 64 -7.60 -7.33 0.33
CA ALA A 64 -8.51 -7.13 1.45
C ALA A 64 -8.36 -8.23 2.53
N ASP A 65 -8.15 -9.48 2.12
CA ASP A 65 -7.88 -10.58 3.07
C ASP A 65 -6.54 -10.37 3.79
N GLU A 66 -5.51 -10.00 3.08
CA GLU A 66 -4.17 -9.74 3.62
C GLU A 66 -4.18 -8.58 4.63
N ILE A 67 -4.75 -7.45 4.26
CA ILE A 67 -4.72 -6.23 5.07
C ILE A 67 -5.70 -6.31 6.25
N PHE A 68 -6.95 -6.75 6.01
CA PHE A 68 -8.01 -6.64 7.02
C PHE A 68 -8.24 -7.90 7.86
N LYS A 69 -7.84 -9.10 7.37
CA LYS A 69 -8.01 -10.34 8.12
C LYS A 69 -6.69 -10.89 8.65
N ARG A 70 -5.66 -10.94 7.79
CA ARG A 70 -4.33 -11.40 8.20
C ARG A 70 -3.57 -10.32 8.96
N GLU A 71 -4.00 -9.07 8.79
CA GLU A 71 -3.46 -7.88 9.47
C GLU A 71 -1.93 -7.76 9.34
N VAL A 72 -1.40 -7.95 8.13
CA VAL A 72 0.05 -7.92 7.87
C VAL A 72 0.71 -6.58 8.28
N TYR A 73 -0.08 -5.51 8.38
CA TYR A 73 0.35 -4.17 8.80
C TYR A 73 -0.02 -3.83 10.25
N ARG A 74 -0.31 -4.83 11.09
CA ARG A 74 -0.81 -4.60 12.46
C ARG A 74 0.22 -4.00 13.41
N ASP A 75 1.47 -4.47 13.36
CA ASP A 75 2.47 -4.19 14.40
C ASP A 75 2.68 -2.71 14.71
N PRO A 76 2.77 -1.80 13.71
CA PRO A 76 2.92 -0.37 13.99
C PRO A 76 1.82 0.24 14.86
N PHE A 77 0.65 -0.39 14.89
CA PHE A 77 -0.56 0.13 15.56
C PHE A 77 -0.79 -0.47 16.95
N VAL A 78 0.07 -1.38 17.43
CA VAL A 78 -0.15 -2.08 18.71
C VAL A 78 0.57 -1.39 19.86
N ASP A 79 1.84 -1.02 19.67
CA ASP A 79 2.74 -0.65 20.76
C ASP A 79 2.83 0.86 21.03
N ARG A 80 2.19 1.67 20.19
CA ARG A 80 2.19 3.13 20.34
C ARG A 80 0.92 3.76 19.77
N PRO A 81 0.53 4.97 20.27
CA PRO A 81 -0.49 5.75 19.62
C PRO A 81 -0.03 6.20 18.22
N VAL A 82 -0.78 5.87 17.20
CA VAL A 82 -0.59 6.32 15.82
C VAL A 82 -1.60 7.42 15.52
N ARG A 83 -1.15 8.54 14.94
CA ARG A 83 -1.99 9.68 14.54
C ARG A 83 -1.81 10.03 13.07
N THR A 84 -0.64 9.70 12.53
CA THR A 84 -0.22 10.11 11.20
C THR A 84 0.26 8.92 10.39
N PHE A 85 -0.03 8.93 9.08
CA PHE A 85 0.46 7.88 8.19
C PHE A 85 0.74 8.39 6.78
N ILE A 86 1.61 7.67 6.08
CA ILE A 86 1.84 7.81 4.64
C ILE A 86 1.67 6.42 3.99
N ASP A 87 0.99 6.40 2.83
CA ASP A 87 0.73 5.19 2.05
C ASP A 87 1.24 5.42 0.61
N LEU A 88 2.45 4.92 0.32
CA LEU A 88 3.07 5.01 -0.99
C LEU A 88 2.81 3.72 -1.77
N GLY A 89 2.24 3.88 -2.97
CA GLY A 89 1.65 2.78 -3.72
C GLY A 89 0.34 2.33 -3.08
N SER A 90 -0.58 3.28 -2.89
CA SER A 90 -1.82 3.00 -2.14
C SER A 90 -2.76 2.02 -2.83
N ASN A 91 -2.57 1.78 -4.13
CA ASN A 91 -3.43 0.92 -4.93
C ASN A 91 -4.91 1.29 -4.71
N VAL A 92 -5.77 0.35 -4.41
CA VAL A 92 -7.20 0.62 -4.12
C VAL A 92 -7.44 1.29 -2.75
N GLY A 93 -6.39 1.68 -2.01
CA GLY A 93 -6.49 2.43 -0.76
C GLY A 93 -6.85 1.60 0.49
N TYR A 94 -6.59 0.29 0.48
CA TYR A 94 -6.97 -0.54 1.64
C TYR A 94 -6.07 -0.31 2.85
N PHE A 95 -4.76 -0.07 2.67
CA PHE A 95 -3.93 0.33 3.80
C PHE A 95 -4.36 1.70 4.34
N THR A 96 -4.69 2.65 3.46
CA THR A 96 -5.29 3.94 3.85
C THR A 96 -6.54 3.74 4.71
N CYS A 97 -7.46 2.87 4.28
CA CYS A 97 -8.66 2.53 5.07
C CYS A 97 -8.31 1.90 6.42
N TYR A 98 -7.36 0.97 6.44
CA TYR A 98 -6.92 0.28 7.63
C TYR A 98 -6.30 1.23 8.66
N ALA A 99 -5.39 2.09 8.22
CA ALA A 99 -4.72 3.06 9.06
C ALA A 99 -5.72 4.12 9.60
N ALA A 100 -6.50 4.73 8.72
CA ALA A 100 -7.45 5.76 9.11
C ALA A 100 -8.56 5.24 10.03
N ASP A 101 -9.06 4.01 9.83
CA ASP A 101 -10.02 3.38 10.74
C ASP A 101 -9.45 3.18 12.14
N ARG A 102 -8.21 2.68 12.25
CA ARG A 102 -7.53 2.46 13.55
C ARG A 102 -7.21 3.73 14.29
N ILE A 103 -6.80 4.78 13.58
CA ILE A 103 -6.52 6.10 14.15
C ILE A 103 -7.81 6.82 14.54
N GLY A 104 -8.86 6.66 13.75
CA GLY A 104 -10.15 7.29 13.96
C GLY A 104 -10.26 8.69 13.31
N LYS A 105 -11.20 9.50 13.79
CA LYS A 105 -11.58 10.80 13.18
C LYS A 105 -10.43 11.82 13.08
N GLY A 106 -9.41 11.69 13.90
CA GLY A 106 -8.25 12.58 13.91
C GLY A 106 -7.12 12.17 12.97
N ALA A 107 -7.30 11.12 12.18
CA ALA A 107 -6.26 10.62 11.27
C ALA A 107 -5.75 11.70 10.31
N ILE A 108 -4.44 11.86 10.26
CA ILE A 108 -3.74 12.70 9.28
C ILE A 108 -2.99 11.75 8.37
N GLY A 109 -3.30 11.79 7.09
CA GLY A 109 -2.69 10.85 6.15
C GLY A 109 -2.41 11.43 4.79
N LEU A 110 -1.43 10.86 4.11
CA LEU A 110 -1.11 11.12 2.72
C LEU A 110 -1.02 9.79 1.99
N SER A 111 -1.84 9.62 0.96
CA SER A 111 -1.87 8.42 0.13
C SER A 111 -1.50 8.78 -1.30
N VAL A 112 -0.55 8.06 -1.88
CA VAL A 112 -0.05 8.37 -3.22
C VAL A 112 -0.11 7.12 -4.09
N ASP A 113 -0.69 7.27 -5.28
CA ASP A 113 -0.65 6.23 -6.30
C ASP A 113 -0.52 6.85 -7.70
N ALA A 114 0.32 6.25 -8.53
CA ALA A 114 0.57 6.71 -9.89
C ALA A 114 -0.48 6.20 -10.90
N ASN A 115 -1.20 5.13 -10.57
CA ASN A 115 -2.30 4.64 -11.39
C ASN A 115 -3.55 5.49 -11.16
N PRO A 116 -4.05 6.24 -12.17
CA PRO A 116 -5.18 7.16 -11.99
C PRO A 116 -6.46 6.48 -11.53
N LYS A 117 -6.67 5.20 -11.88
CA LYS A 117 -7.85 4.44 -11.44
C LYS A 117 -7.74 4.07 -9.96
N MET A 118 -6.54 3.74 -9.50
CA MET A 118 -6.28 3.37 -8.10
C MET A 118 -6.34 4.61 -7.21
N ALA A 119 -5.70 5.70 -7.63
CA ALA A 119 -5.80 6.99 -6.94
C ALA A 119 -7.26 7.46 -6.79
N ALA A 120 -8.08 7.31 -7.83
CA ALA A 120 -9.51 7.63 -7.78
C ALA A 120 -10.29 6.71 -6.83
N GLU A 121 -9.91 5.44 -6.72
CA GLU A 121 -10.53 4.50 -5.76
C GLU A 121 -10.15 4.86 -4.32
N THR A 122 -8.89 5.17 -4.06
CA THR A 122 -8.41 5.67 -2.77
C THR A 122 -9.14 6.96 -2.38
N GLN A 123 -9.26 7.92 -3.29
CA GLN A 123 -9.99 9.16 -3.04
C GLN A 123 -11.46 8.90 -2.71
N TRP A 124 -12.11 7.96 -3.42
CA TRP A 124 -13.48 7.57 -3.07
C TRP A 124 -13.61 7.05 -1.63
N HIS A 125 -12.66 6.25 -1.15
CA HIS A 125 -12.65 5.78 0.24
C HIS A 125 -12.49 6.93 1.22
N ILE A 126 -11.60 7.87 0.95
CA ILE A 126 -11.36 9.06 1.77
C ILE A 126 -12.65 9.88 1.91
N ASP A 127 -13.27 10.22 0.77
CA ASP A 127 -14.48 11.04 0.73
C ASP A 127 -15.67 10.35 1.39
N HIS A 128 -15.84 9.05 1.10
CA HIS A 128 -16.97 8.27 1.63
C HIS A 128 -16.94 8.12 3.16
N ASN A 129 -15.76 8.13 3.77
CA ASN A 129 -15.59 8.05 5.22
C ASN A 129 -15.45 9.44 5.88
N GLY A 130 -15.43 10.53 5.10
CA GLY A 130 -15.33 11.89 5.62
C GLY A 130 -13.99 12.19 6.31
N TRP A 131 -12.89 11.56 5.87
CA TRP A 131 -11.56 11.77 6.43
C TRP A 131 -10.95 13.08 5.93
N SER A 132 -11.36 14.21 6.49
CA SER A 132 -11.00 15.56 6.04
C SER A 132 -9.49 15.89 6.11
N ARG A 133 -8.72 15.14 6.90
CA ARG A 133 -7.27 15.27 7.07
C ARG A 133 -6.48 14.12 6.43
N VAL A 134 -7.10 13.32 5.59
CA VAL A 134 -6.42 12.34 4.75
C VAL A 134 -6.52 12.82 3.32
N LYS A 135 -5.39 12.87 2.61
CA LYS A 135 -5.29 13.38 1.24
C LYS A 135 -4.82 12.28 0.30
N GLY A 136 -5.56 12.07 -0.79
CA GLY A 136 -5.14 11.22 -1.90
C GLY A 136 -4.44 12.05 -2.98
N LEU A 137 -3.36 11.54 -3.55
CA LEU A 137 -2.64 12.15 -4.65
C LEU A 137 -2.51 11.16 -5.81
N TRP A 138 -2.89 11.60 -6.99
CA TRP A 138 -2.50 10.93 -8.21
C TRP A 138 -1.14 11.46 -8.65
N SER A 139 -0.09 10.75 -8.29
CA SER A 139 1.29 11.16 -8.54
C SER A 139 2.23 9.95 -8.46
N VAL A 140 3.39 10.09 -9.09
CA VAL A 140 4.51 9.17 -8.93
C VAL A 140 5.55 9.78 -7.98
N VAL A 141 6.20 8.94 -7.19
CA VAL A 141 7.23 9.30 -6.20
C VAL A 141 8.61 8.83 -6.65
N GLY A 142 9.67 9.31 -6.00
CA GLY A 142 11.05 8.88 -6.27
C GLY A 142 11.78 9.69 -7.34
N PHE A 143 11.30 10.89 -7.64
CA PHE A 143 11.91 11.80 -8.59
C PHE A 143 12.35 13.11 -7.92
N PRO A 144 13.45 13.74 -8.40
CA PRO A 144 13.86 15.06 -7.92
C PRO A 144 12.79 16.13 -8.19
N ALA A 145 12.84 17.22 -7.42
CA ALA A 145 11.83 18.29 -7.48
C ALA A 145 11.73 19.00 -8.84
N GLU A 146 12.80 18.97 -9.62
CA GLU A 146 12.86 19.57 -10.96
C GLU A 146 12.11 18.75 -12.02
N VAL A 147 11.82 17.49 -11.73
CA VAL A 147 11.09 16.59 -12.62
C VAL A 147 9.60 16.74 -12.33
N ALA A 148 8.90 17.47 -13.19
CA ALA A 148 7.45 17.72 -12.99
C ALA A 148 6.57 16.52 -13.35
N GLN A 149 7.02 15.66 -14.25
CA GLN A 149 6.27 14.50 -14.73
C GLN A 149 7.24 13.36 -15.06
N ALA A 150 6.79 12.12 -14.90
CA ALA A 150 7.58 10.94 -15.21
C ALA A 150 6.74 9.84 -15.87
N PRO A 151 7.39 8.92 -16.62
CA PRO A 151 6.70 7.76 -17.17
C PRO A 151 6.26 6.79 -16.07
N PHE A 152 5.12 6.17 -16.30
CA PHE A 152 4.58 5.10 -15.47
C PHE A 152 3.94 4.03 -16.35
N PHE A 153 4.22 2.78 -16.07
CA PHE A 153 3.79 1.64 -16.89
C PHE A 153 2.62 0.93 -16.24
N LEU A 154 1.44 1.14 -16.81
CA LEU A 154 0.22 0.46 -16.37
C LEU A 154 0.24 -1.00 -16.83
N ASN A 155 -0.04 -1.91 -15.92
CA ASN A 155 -0.29 -3.29 -16.25
C ASN A 155 -1.81 -3.49 -16.51
N PRO A 156 -2.23 -3.77 -17.75
CA PRO A 156 -3.65 -3.91 -18.06
C PRO A 156 -4.26 -5.20 -17.51
N SER A 157 -3.42 -6.18 -17.19
CA SER A 157 -3.84 -7.51 -16.74
C SER A 157 -3.86 -7.66 -15.21
N ASN A 158 -3.21 -6.76 -14.48
CA ASN A 158 -3.11 -6.81 -13.02
C ASN A 158 -3.07 -5.39 -12.43
N ILE A 159 -3.98 -5.08 -11.52
CA ILE A 159 -4.03 -3.77 -10.86
C ILE A 159 -2.82 -3.51 -9.95
N SER A 160 -2.17 -4.56 -9.45
CA SER A 160 -1.04 -4.49 -8.52
C SER A 160 0.34 -4.45 -9.20
N GLY A 161 0.44 -4.73 -10.50
CA GLY A 161 1.72 -4.84 -11.17
C GLY A 161 2.05 -3.63 -12.07
N SER A 162 1.57 -2.45 -11.73
CA SER A 162 1.89 -1.21 -12.44
C SER A 162 3.05 -0.51 -11.76
N ALA A 163 4.10 -0.14 -12.50
CA ALA A 163 5.37 0.30 -11.94
C ALA A 163 6.00 1.48 -12.70
N THR A 164 6.95 2.15 -12.05
CA THR A 164 7.77 3.20 -12.67
C THR A 164 8.83 2.62 -13.62
N VAL A 165 9.19 1.36 -13.43
CA VAL A 165 10.12 0.62 -14.28
C VAL A 165 9.39 -0.52 -14.98
N LEU A 166 9.84 -0.87 -16.19
CA LEU A 166 9.29 -2.02 -16.91
C LEU A 166 9.59 -3.31 -16.15
N ASN A 167 8.54 -4.05 -15.80
CA ASN A 167 8.69 -5.34 -15.14
C ASN A 167 8.97 -6.42 -16.21
N PRO A 168 10.16 -7.02 -16.27
CA PRO A 168 10.54 -8.00 -17.28
C PRO A 168 9.76 -9.32 -17.14
N ASN A 169 9.14 -9.57 -15.99
CA ASN A 169 8.36 -10.78 -15.72
C ASN A 169 6.93 -10.70 -16.29
N ILE A 170 6.51 -9.53 -16.78
CA ILE A 170 5.20 -9.38 -17.42
C ILE A 170 5.34 -9.77 -18.90
N PRO A 171 4.58 -10.79 -19.39
CA PRO A 171 4.67 -11.24 -20.77
C PRO A 171 4.41 -10.10 -21.78
N ALA A 172 5.19 -10.03 -22.86
CA ALA A 172 5.04 -9.03 -23.92
C ALA A 172 3.66 -8.97 -24.57
N LYS A 173 2.89 -10.07 -24.52
CA LYS A 173 1.48 -10.12 -24.99
C LYS A 173 0.49 -9.34 -24.13
N GLY A 174 0.90 -8.90 -22.93
CA GLY A 174 0.10 -8.00 -22.07
C GLY A 174 0.77 -6.64 -21.97
N ALA A 175 1.22 -6.07 -23.09
CA ALA A 175 2.05 -4.87 -23.16
C ALA A 175 1.66 -3.83 -22.12
N GLN A 176 2.59 -3.54 -21.21
CA GLN A 176 2.44 -2.44 -20.26
C GLN A 176 2.20 -1.15 -21.05
N ARG A 177 1.22 -0.39 -20.65
CA ARG A 177 0.90 0.89 -21.29
C ARG A 177 1.60 2.00 -20.55
N GLU A 178 2.49 2.69 -21.23
CA GLU A 178 3.11 3.90 -20.70
C GLU A 178 2.09 5.05 -20.65
N ILE A 179 2.11 5.76 -19.52
CA ILE A 179 1.40 7.03 -19.30
C ILE A 179 2.38 8.02 -18.67
N THR A 180 2.10 9.30 -18.81
CA THR A 180 2.82 10.36 -18.11
C THR A 180 2.05 10.76 -16.86
N VAL A 181 2.73 10.78 -15.70
CA VAL A 181 2.13 11.05 -14.40
C VAL A 181 2.86 12.21 -13.72
N PRO A 182 2.15 13.14 -13.05
CA PRO A 182 2.79 14.16 -12.25
C PRO A 182 3.68 13.54 -11.15
N THR A 183 4.84 14.13 -10.90
CA THR A 183 5.67 13.76 -9.76
C THR A 183 5.26 14.52 -8.51
N VAL A 184 5.61 13.99 -7.35
CA VAL A 184 5.44 14.68 -6.06
C VAL A 184 6.70 14.57 -5.23
N GLU A 185 7.17 15.69 -4.71
CA GLU A 185 8.22 15.75 -3.71
C GLU A 185 7.58 15.56 -2.33
N LEU A 186 7.88 14.42 -1.69
CA LEU A 186 7.19 13.98 -0.48
C LEU A 186 7.51 14.83 0.75
N ASP A 187 8.76 15.29 0.91
CA ASP A 187 9.15 16.17 2.03
C ASP A 187 8.32 17.46 2.06
N ARG A 188 8.09 18.05 0.89
CA ARG A 188 7.25 19.24 0.72
C ARG A 188 5.78 18.91 0.87
N ALA A 189 5.29 17.89 0.19
CA ALA A 189 3.87 17.51 0.22
C ALA A 189 3.39 17.19 1.64
N TRP A 190 4.22 16.51 2.44
CA TRP A 190 3.91 16.25 3.83
C TRP A 190 3.91 17.53 4.68
N ARG A 191 4.92 18.38 4.52
CA ARG A 191 5.01 19.65 5.24
C ARG A 191 3.82 20.57 4.95
N ASP A 192 3.42 20.67 3.69
CA ASP A 192 2.27 21.47 3.26
C ASP A 192 0.94 20.90 3.80
N HIS A 193 0.86 19.58 4.00
CA HIS A 193 -0.35 18.89 4.47
C HIS A 193 -0.45 18.81 6.01
N ALA A 194 0.64 18.47 6.69
CA ALA A 194 0.68 18.10 8.10
C ALA A 194 1.61 18.99 8.94
N GLY A 195 2.27 19.97 8.31
CA GLY A 195 3.25 20.83 8.98
C GLY A 195 4.45 20.03 9.48
N ASP A 196 4.82 20.29 10.72
CA ASP A 196 5.93 19.61 11.37
C ASP A 196 5.57 18.30 12.06
N ALA A 197 4.38 17.76 11.85
CA ALA A 197 4.01 16.48 12.44
C ALA A 197 4.97 15.34 11.99
N PRO A 198 5.42 14.47 12.90
CA PRO A 198 6.15 13.27 12.51
C PRO A 198 5.26 12.36 11.68
N VAL A 199 5.84 11.36 11.03
CA VAL A 199 5.11 10.26 10.40
C VAL A 199 5.19 9.06 11.33
N ASP A 200 4.06 8.68 11.93
CA ASP A 200 4.05 7.53 12.84
C ASP A 200 4.23 6.21 12.08
N VAL A 201 3.53 6.07 10.94
CA VAL A 201 3.61 4.88 10.09
C VAL A 201 3.71 5.28 8.63
N MET A 202 4.70 4.74 7.93
CA MET A 202 4.86 4.84 6.48
C MET A 202 4.81 3.44 5.86
N LYS A 203 3.86 3.21 4.94
CA LYS A 203 3.90 2.06 4.03
C LYS A 203 4.60 2.48 2.75
N VAL A 204 5.50 1.62 2.26
CA VAL A 204 6.18 1.77 0.97
C VAL A 204 6.00 0.47 0.19
N ASP A 205 5.34 0.56 -0.96
CA ASP A 205 5.09 -0.57 -1.85
C ASP A 205 4.90 0.00 -3.27
N VAL A 206 6.02 0.18 -3.96
CA VAL A 206 6.09 0.94 -5.22
C VAL A 206 6.66 0.13 -6.38
N GLU A 207 6.48 -1.19 -6.30
CA GLU A 207 6.72 -2.14 -7.38
C GLU A 207 8.14 -2.04 -7.99
N GLY A 208 9.17 -2.08 -7.13
CA GLY A 208 10.58 -2.11 -7.51
C GLY A 208 11.27 -0.74 -7.54
N PHE A 209 10.62 0.34 -7.11
CA PHE A 209 11.22 1.68 -7.07
C PHE A 209 11.54 2.15 -5.63
N GLU A 210 11.54 1.23 -4.67
CA GLU A 210 11.62 1.48 -3.22
C GLU A 210 12.86 2.29 -2.86
N VAL A 211 14.05 1.87 -3.28
CA VAL A 211 15.32 2.53 -2.97
C VAL A 211 15.31 3.98 -3.46
N LYS A 212 14.88 4.19 -4.72
CA LYS A 212 14.82 5.53 -5.31
C LYS A 212 13.85 6.44 -4.57
N VAL A 213 12.70 5.92 -4.18
CA VAL A 213 11.71 6.67 -3.40
C VAL A 213 12.30 7.08 -2.06
N LEU A 214 12.92 6.15 -1.32
CA LEU A 214 13.53 6.43 -0.03
C LEU A 214 14.67 7.46 -0.12
N GLU A 215 15.49 7.42 -1.17
CA GLU A 215 16.58 8.37 -1.40
C GLU A 215 16.09 9.81 -1.63
N THR A 216 14.86 10.02 -2.12
CA THR A 216 14.31 11.36 -2.42
C THR A 216 13.60 12.02 -1.25
N MET A 217 13.47 11.36 -0.10
CA MET A 217 12.76 11.91 1.07
C MET A 217 13.55 11.80 2.39
N PRO A 218 14.83 12.20 2.43
CA PRO A 218 15.67 11.99 3.61
C PRO A 218 15.20 12.78 4.84
N ALA A 219 14.59 13.96 4.67
CA ALA A 219 14.08 14.74 5.78
C ALA A 219 12.83 14.08 6.40
N LEU A 220 11.94 13.56 5.57
CA LEU A 220 10.75 12.85 6.01
C LEU A 220 11.10 11.55 6.72
N LEU A 221 12.05 10.77 6.18
CA LEU A 221 12.52 9.55 6.81
C LEU A 221 13.09 9.80 8.21
N ARG A 222 13.85 10.89 8.43
CA ARG A 222 14.35 11.27 9.78
C ARG A 222 13.24 11.55 10.79
N ARG A 223 12.03 11.88 10.33
CA ARG A 223 10.85 12.17 11.15
C ARG A 223 9.85 11.03 11.18
N THR A 224 10.16 9.91 10.50
CA THR A 224 9.33 8.71 10.46
C THR A 224 9.69 7.79 11.63
N HIS A 225 8.67 7.30 12.34
CA HIS A 225 8.86 6.37 13.45
C HIS A 225 8.92 4.93 12.97
N THR A 226 8.04 4.56 12.05
CA THR A 226 7.92 3.18 11.57
C THR A 226 7.77 3.16 10.06
N VAL A 227 8.49 2.26 9.40
CA VAL A 227 8.32 1.95 7.98
C VAL A 227 7.94 0.48 7.84
N VAL A 228 6.86 0.21 7.12
CA VAL A 228 6.54 -1.13 6.61
C VAL A 228 6.72 -1.09 5.11
N LEU A 229 7.64 -1.88 4.60
CA LEU A 229 8.07 -1.81 3.21
C LEU A 229 7.97 -3.18 2.56
N GLU A 230 7.31 -3.23 1.40
CA GLU A 230 7.40 -4.34 0.48
C GLU A 230 8.55 -4.11 -0.49
N TRP A 231 9.54 -5.03 -0.50
CA TRP A 231 10.65 -4.98 -1.47
C TRP A 231 10.45 -6.04 -2.56
N HIS A 232 10.80 -5.66 -3.79
CA HIS A 232 10.58 -6.49 -4.98
C HIS A 232 11.88 -7.11 -5.46
N LYS A 233 12.06 -8.40 -5.21
CA LYS A 233 13.30 -9.18 -5.46
C LYS A 233 13.73 -9.24 -6.91
N TRP A 234 12.83 -8.97 -7.84
CA TRP A 234 13.13 -8.94 -9.26
C TRP A 234 13.89 -7.68 -9.70
N ILE A 235 13.93 -6.64 -8.85
CA ILE A 235 14.71 -5.40 -9.07
C ILE A 235 15.93 -5.37 -8.17
N THR A 236 15.76 -5.58 -6.87
CA THR A 236 16.83 -5.38 -5.90
C THR A 236 16.65 -6.30 -4.70
N PRO A 237 17.75 -6.81 -4.14
CA PRO A 237 17.71 -7.43 -2.82
C PRO A 237 17.37 -6.39 -1.74
N ARG A 238 17.13 -6.85 -0.50
CA ARG A 238 16.72 -5.96 0.59
C ARG A 238 17.83 -5.04 1.11
N GLU A 239 19.07 -5.45 0.99
CA GLU A 239 20.23 -4.78 1.59
C GLU A 239 20.32 -3.29 1.24
N PRO A 240 20.12 -2.81 0.00
CA PRO A 240 20.10 -1.38 -0.33
C PRO A 240 18.99 -0.62 0.42
N VAL A 241 17.84 -1.25 0.65
CA VAL A 241 16.75 -0.67 1.45
C VAL A 241 17.19 -0.52 2.91
N ASP A 242 17.80 -1.57 3.49
CA ASP A 242 18.35 -1.57 4.86
C ASP A 242 19.36 -0.43 5.05
N GLU A 243 20.23 -0.19 4.07
CA GLU A 243 21.23 0.88 4.10
C GLU A 243 20.59 2.28 4.10
N VAL A 244 19.62 2.54 3.21
CA VAL A 244 18.96 3.85 3.15
C VAL A 244 18.19 4.15 4.43
N LEU A 245 17.41 3.19 4.91
CA LEU A 245 16.64 3.34 6.15
C LEU A 245 17.58 3.45 7.37
N GLY A 246 18.69 2.69 7.39
CA GLY A 246 19.71 2.77 8.43
C GLY A 246 20.36 4.14 8.53
N ARG A 247 20.72 4.77 7.39
CA ARG A 247 21.22 6.16 7.35
C ARG A 247 20.21 7.18 7.89
N ALA A 248 18.93 6.90 7.77
CA ALA A 248 17.87 7.73 8.35
C ALA A 248 17.61 7.43 9.84
N GLY A 249 18.30 6.45 10.45
CA GLY A 249 18.15 6.06 11.85
C GLY A 249 17.01 5.08 12.12
N LEU A 250 16.48 4.44 11.08
CA LEU A 250 15.50 3.35 11.18
C LEU A 250 16.25 2.01 11.21
N ARG A 251 15.86 1.10 12.10
CA ARG A 251 16.47 -0.23 12.22
C ARG A 251 15.52 -1.30 11.75
N PHE A 252 16.05 -2.28 11.04
CA PHE A 252 15.33 -3.49 10.71
C PHE A 252 14.86 -4.20 11.98
N VAL A 253 13.60 -4.61 12.02
CA VAL A 253 13.00 -5.36 13.14
C VAL A 253 12.75 -6.80 12.74
N LYS A 254 12.02 -7.02 11.65
CA LYS A 254 11.67 -8.37 11.17
C LYS A 254 11.17 -8.38 9.74
N VAL A 255 11.17 -9.54 9.13
CA VAL A 255 10.36 -9.86 7.96
C VAL A 255 8.95 -10.25 8.46
N VAL A 256 7.92 -9.63 7.91
CA VAL A 256 6.51 -9.91 8.23
C VAL A 256 6.00 -11.08 7.39
N THR A 257 6.28 -11.03 6.10
CA THR A 257 5.97 -12.10 5.13
C THR A 257 6.98 -12.06 4.00
N GLU A 258 7.19 -13.19 3.36
CA GLU A 258 8.14 -13.31 2.25
C GLU A 258 7.74 -14.45 1.32
N ASP A 259 7.89 -14.22 0.02
CA ASP A 259 7.74 -15.21 -1.05
C ASP A 259 8.91 -15.13 -2.06
N PRO A 260 8.94 -15.92 -3.14
CA PRO A 260 10.00 -15.86 -4.13
C PRO A 260 10.12 -14.53 -4.89
N HIS A 261 9.08 -13.70 -4.92
CA HIS A 261 9.01 -12.48 -5.72
C HIS A 261 9.18 -11.19 -4.91
N CYS A 262 8.61 -11.16 -3.71
CA CYS A 262 8.64 -10.00 -2.84
C CYS A 262 8.72 -10.41 -1.36
N GLY A 263 8.89 -9.42 -0.49
CA GLY A 263 8.78 -9.60 0.94
C GLY A 263 8.37 -8.29 1.61
N VAL A 264 7.73 -8.40 2.78
CA VAL A 264 7.35 -7.26 3.61
C VAL A 264 8.24 -7.21 4.84
N ALA A 265 8.94 -6.10 5.03
CA ALA A 265 9.81 -5.88 6.18
C ALA A 265 9.33 -4.70 7.04
N PHE A 266 9.62 -4.80 8.32
CA PHE A 266 9.29 -3.82 9.34
C PHE A 266 10.54 -3.17 9.87
N TYR A 267 10.55 -1.84 9.89
CA TYR A 267 11.65 -1.01 10.42
C TYR A 267 11.10 -0.03 11.43
N GLU A 268 11.87 0.24 12.46
CA GLU A 268 11.47 1.13 13.54
C GLU A 268 12.63 2.05 13.98
N ARG A 269 12.27 3.28 14.31
CA ARG A 269 13.18 4.20 14.98
C ARG A 269 13.32 3.78 16.45
N PRO A 270 14.52 3.54 16.96
CA PRO A 270 14.72 3.25 18.37
C PRO A 270 14.14 4.35 19.25
N ARG A 271 13.50 3.95 20.33
CA ARG A 271 13.09 4.90 21.38
C ARG A 271 14.35 5.44 22.04
N GLY A 272 14.52 6.76 22.05
CA GLY A 272 15.59 7.42 22.78
C GLY A 272 15.38 7.31 24.29
#